data_64f6b4ed72572663d6a24849c8b34f83
#
_entry.id   64f6b4ed72572663d6a24849c8b34f83
#
_cell.length_a   1.000
_cell.length_b   1.000
_cell.length_c   1.000
_cell.angle_alpha   90.00
_cell.angle_beta   90.00
_cell.angle_gamma   90.00
#
_symmetry.space_group_name_H-M   'P 1'
#
loop_
_entity.id
_entity.type
_entity.pdbx_description
1 polymer ?
#
loop_
_entity_poly.entity_id
_entity_poly.type
_entity_poly.pdbx_seq_one_letter_code
_entity_poly.pdbx_strand_id
1 'polypeptide(L)'
;MTAAEVIAARADAAKPNMGLMNWPGSRPRKTDVAVAKNYLNEQELGDLNLIVSLYLDFAELQARSRRVMTMTNWIAKLDDFMRISDREILTHAGKVSHEAALARAEEEFEKFRRIEDGKPSPVEQHFIEAIEQVKQLEKGKRAKKKSP
;
A
#
# COMPACT_ATOMS: atom_id res chain seq x y z
N MET A 1 -14.69 -1.11 6.17
CA MET A 1 -13.53 -1.80 6.81
C MET A 1 -12.79 -0.80 7.67
N THR A 2 -12.33 -1.21 8.85
CA THR A 2 -11.42 -0.43 9.69
C THR A 2 -9.99 -0.44 9.10
N ALA A 3 -9.12 0.46 9.57
CA ALA A 3 -7.71 0.46 9.19
C ALA A 3 -7.02 -0.89 9.47
N ALA A 4 -7.31 -1.50 10.61
CA ALA A 4 -6.79 -2.83 10.97
C ALA A 4 -7.27 -3.92 9.99
N GLU A 5 -8.53 -3.88 9.61
CA GLU A 5 -9.10 -4.82 8.64
C GLU A 5 -8.49 -4.64 7.24
N VAL A 6 -8.20 -3.41 6.82
CA VAL A 6 -7.52 -3.14 5.53
C VAL A 6 -6.12 -3.76 5.53
N ILE A 7 -5.33 -3.53 6.59
CA ILE A 7 -3.99 -4.12 6.72
C ILE A 7 -4.09 -5.65 6.68
N ALA A 8 -4.94 -6.24 7.54
CA ALA A 8 -5.07 -7.68 7.65
C ALA A 8 -5.54 -8.37 6.36
N ALA A 9 -6.36 -7.69 5.56
CA ALA A 9 -6.89 -8.23 4.31
C ALA A 9 -5.92 -8.07 3.12
N ARG A 10 -5.09 -7.04 3.13
CA ARG A 10 -4.29 -6.66 1.94
C ARG A 10 -2.80 -6.96 2.07
N ALA A 11 -2.26 -7.05 3.29
CA ALA A 11 -0.87 -7.44 3.53
C ALA A 11 -0.66 -8.90 3.10
N ASP A 12 0.16 -9.12 2.08
CA ASP A 12 0.40 -10.44 1.49
C ASP A 12 1.77 -10.47 0.81
N ALA A 13 2.69 -11.26 1.36
CA ALA A 13 4.06 -11.40 0.87
C ALA A 13 4.16 -11.90 -0.59
N ALA A 14 3.13 -12.61 -1.07
CA ALA A 14 3.10 -13.13 -2.43
C ALA A 14 2.73 -12.06 -3.48
N LYS A 15 2.18 -10.92 -3.04
CA LYS A 15 1.83 -9.82 -3.93
C LYS A 15 3.02 -8.91 -4.19
N PRO A 16 3.04 -8.21 -5.35
CA PRO A 16 4.02 -7.16 -5.60
C PRO A 16 4.03 -6.14 -4.45
N ASN A 17 5.22 -5.80 -3.97
CA ASN A 17 5.40 -4.88 -2.85
C ASN A 17 4.54 -5.21 -1.61
N MET A 18 4.28 -6.50 -1.38
CA MET A 18 3.48 -6.97 -0.24
C MET A 18 2.04 -6.45 -0.22
N GLY A 19 1.49 -6.09 -1.38
CA GLY A 19 0.17 -5.48 -1.52
C GLY A 19 0.11 -3.98 -1.22
N LEU A 20 1.23 -3.34 -0.92
CA LEU A 20 1.34 -1.89 -0.79
C LEU A 20 1.21 -1.22 -2.15
N MET A 21 0.44 -0.14 -2.20
CA MET A 21 0.21 0.68 -3.39
C MET A 21 0.93 2.03 -3.32
N ASN A 22 1.23 2.49 -2.11
CA ASN A 22 1.88 3.78 -1.89
C ASN A 22 2.80 3.72 -0.67
N TRP A 23 4.05 4.18 -0.81
CA TRP A 23 5.02 4.33 0.28
C TRP A 23 6.13 5.30 -0.13
N PRO A 24 6.84 5.93 0.82
CA PRO A 24 7.99 6.77 0.51
C PRO A 24 9.24 5.92 0.23
N GLY A 25 9.94 6.23 -0.87
CA GLY A 25 11.20 5.58 -1.23
C GLY A 25 11.08 4.46 -2.25
N SER A 26 12.18 3.73 -2.48
CA SER A 26 12.26 2.71 -3.53
C SER A 26 11.77 1.32 -3.10
N ARG A 27 11.87 1.00 -1.81
CA ARG A 27 11.45 -0.29 -1.25
C ARG A 27 10.58 -0.07 -0.01
N PRO A 28 9.53 -0.89 0.19
CA PRO A 28 8.75 -0.86 1.42
C PRO A 28 9.60 -1.12 2.66
N ARG A 29 9.33 -0.41 3.74
CA ARG A 29 9.96 -0.57 5.04
C ARG A 29 8.97 -1.17 6.03
N LYS A 30 9.49 -1.71 7.14
CA LYS A 30 8.66 -2.22 8.23
C LYS A 30 7.64 -1.19 8.77
N THR A 31 8.01 0.08 8.79
CA THR A 31 7.12 1.18 9.19
C THR A 31 5.99 1.43 8.18
N ASP A 32 6.23 1.18 6.90
CA ASP A 32 5.25 1.45 5.86
C ASP A 32 4.12 0.41 5.86
N VAL A 33 4.43 -0.84 6.24
CA VAL A 33 3.45 -1.94 6.29
C VAL A 33 2.44 -1.80 7.44
N ALA A 34 2.74 -0.96 8.42
CA ALA A 34 1.83 -0.66 9.54
C ALA A 34 0.79 0.42 9.20
N VAL A 35 0.87 1.04 8.04
CA VAL A 35 0.02 2.16 7.65
C VAL A 35 -1.05 1.71 6.67
N ALA A 36 -2.31 1.62 7.12
CA ALA A 36 -3.44 1.15 6.31
C ALA A 36 -3.61 1.90 4.99
N LYS A 37 -3.40 3.21 4.99
CA LYS A 37 -3.51 4.08 3.81
C LYS A 37 -2.53 3.67 2.70
N ASN A 38 -1.40 3.04 3.02
CA ASN A 38 -0.43 2.58 2.03
C ASN A 38 -0.93 1.39 1.20
N TYR A 39 -1.98 0.70 1.66
CA TYR A 39 -2.64 -0.39 0.94
C TYR A 39 -3.84 0.06 0.09
N LEU A 40 -4.17 1.36 0.11
CA LEU A 40 -5.25 1.91 -0.70
C LEU A 40 -4.78 2.11 -2.14
N ASN A 41 -5.64 1.79 -3.10
CA ASN A 41 -5.38 2.12 -4.50
C ASN A 41 -5.53 3.64 -4.73
N GLU A 42 -5.16 4.11 -5.91
CA GLU A 42 -5.15 5.53 -6.25
C GLU A 42 -6.54 6.17 -6.11
N GLN A 43 -7.58 5.47 -6.54
CA GLN A 43 -8.97 5.95 -6.42
C GLN A 43 -9.41 6.04 -4.96
N GLU A 44 -9.19 4.98 -4.17
CA GLU A 44 -9.53 4.95 -2.75
C GLU A 44 -8.80 6.05 -1.96
N LEU A 45 -7.53 6.27 -2.29
CA LEU A 45 -6.72 7.32 -1.66
C LEU A 45 -7.18 8.72 -2.09
N GLY A 46 -7.53 8.90 -3.36
CA GLY A 46 -8.09 10.15 -3.88
C GLY A 46 -9.42 10.49 -3.21
N ASP A 47 -10.32 9.53 -3.10
CA ASP A 47 -11.61 9.67 -2.43
C ASP A 47 -11.42 10.03 -0.95
N LEU A 48 -10.50 9.36 -0.25
CA LEU A 48 -10.19 9.66 1.14
C LEU A 48 -9.68 11.10 1.32
N ASN A 49 -8.73 11.52 0.48
CA ASN A 49 -8.18 12.87 0.53
C ASN A 49 -9.26 13.93 0.23
N LEU A 50 -10.15 13.67 -0.72
CA LEU A 50 -11.24 14.57 -1.05
C LEU A 50 -12.21 14.71 0.12
N ILE A 51 -12.62 13.60 0.76
CA ILE A 51 -13.51 13.62 1.93
C ILE A 51 -12.88 14.43 3.07
N VAL A 52 -11.59 14.19 3.35
CA VAL A 52 -10.87 14.92 4.41
C VAL A 52 -10.83 16.41 4.10
N SER A 53 -10.52 16.81 2.87
CA SER A 53 -10.46 18.22 2.47
C SER A 53 -11.81 18.91 2.62
N LEU A 54 -12.88 18.30 2.12
CA LEU A 54 -14.24 18.83 2.23
C LEU A 54 -14.67 18.99 3.69
N TYR A 55 -14.31 18.05 4.54
CA TYR A 55 -14.63 18.13 5.97
C TYR A 55 -13.82 19.21 6.71
N LEU A 56 -12.56 19.44 6.32
CA LEU A 56 -11.75 20.54 6.85
C LEU A 56 -12.30 21.90 6.41
N ASP A 57 -12.73 22.04 5.16
CA ASP A 57 -13.38 23.26 4.67
C ASP A 57 -14.68 23.55 5.43
N PHE A 58 -15.47 22.50 5.70
CA PHE A 58 -16.65 22.60 6.55
C PHE A 58 -16.29 23.05 7.98
N ALA A 59 -15.21 22.50 8.55
CA ALA A 59 -14.74 22.88 9.88
C ALA A 59 -14.33 24.36 9.93
N GLU A 60 -13.63 24.85 8.89
CA GLU A 60 -13.27 26.26 8.77
C GLU A 60 -14.52 27.15 8.70
N LEU A 61 -15.54 26.76 7.93
CA LEU A 61 -16.79 27.49 7.84
C LEU A 61 -17.50 27.60 9.19
N GLN A 62 -17.52 26.52 9.99
CA GLN A 62 -18.09 26.54 11.34
C GLN A 62 -17.29 27.45 12.27
N ALA A 63 -15.97 27.45 12.21
CA ALA A 63 -15.11 28.32 12.98
C ALA A 63 -15.33 29.79 12.63
N ARG A 64 -15.43 30.14 11.35
CA ARG A 64 -15.76 31.51 10.89
C ARG A 64 -17.13 31.99 11.39
N SER A 65 -18.10 31.06 11.47
CA SER A 65 -19.43 31.31 11.99
C SER A 65 -19.48 31.44 13.54
N ARG A 66 -18.32 31.27 14.22
CA ARG A 66 -18.19 31.30 15.69
C ARG A 66 -19.12 30.32 16.40
N ARG A 67 -19.45 29.21 15.77
CA ARG A 67 -20.26 28.14 16.37
C ARG A 67 -19.37 27.25 17.23
N VAL A 68 -19.70 27.19 18.51
CA VAL A 68 -19.05 26.24 19.43
C VAL A 68 -19.57 24.85 19.10
N MET A 69 -18.65 23.91 18.79
CA MET A 69 -18.99 22.52 18.49
C MET A 69 -18.22 21.58 19.42
N THR A 70 -18.95 20.65 20.01
CA THR A 70 -18.38 19.56 20.79
C THR A 70 -17.92 18.41 19.88
N MET A 71 -17.12 17.47 20.39
CA MET A 71 -16.75 16.27 19.63
C MET A 71 -17.97 15.47 19.16
N THR A 72 -19.00 15.38 19.98
CA THR A 72 -20.27 14.72 19.61
C THR A 72 -20.92 15.41 18.40
N ASN A 73 -20.93 16.74 18.36
CA ASN A 73 -21.44 17.49 17.21
C ASN A 73 -20.60 17.22 15.95
N TRP A 74 -19.27 17.16 16.09
CA TRP A 74 -18.38 16.86 14.96
C TRP A 74 -18.62 15.47 14.41
N ILE A 75 -18.78 14.45 15.25
CA ILE A 75 -19.08 13.07 14.83
C ILE A 75 -20.42 13.02 14.09
N ALA A 76 -21.48 13.63 14.67
CA ALA A 76 -22.79 13.66 14.03
C ALA A 76 -22.76 14.33 12.64
N LYS A 77 -22.03 15.42 12.50
CA LYS A 77 -21.86 16.10 11.22
C LYS A 77 -21.07 15.29 10.21
N LEU A 78 -20.05 14.54 10.65
CA LEU A 78 -19.32 13.62 9.78
C LEU A 78 -20.24 12.50 9.28
N ASP A 79 -21.04 11.91 10.16
CA ASP A 79 -22.01 10.90 9.80
C ASP A 79 -23.04 11.42 8.78
N ASP A 80 -23.57 12.63 8.99
CA ASP A 80 -24.46 13.29 8.03
C ASP A 80 -23.78 13.49 6.67
N PHE A 81 -22.52 13.95 6.67
CA PHE A 81 -21.75 14.15 5.46
C PHE A 81 -21.52 12.84 4.70
N MET A 82 -21.17 11.76 5.41
CA MET A 82 -20.97 10.44 4.81
C MET A 82 -22.26 9.92 4.19
N ARG A 83 -23.42 10.10 4.85
CA ARG A 83 -24.74 9.70 4.30
C ARG A 83 -25.08 10.46 3.02
N ILE A 84 -24.89 11.78 3.01
CA ILE A 84 -25.13 12.62 1.82
C ILE A 84 -24.23 12.21 0.66
N SER A 85 -23.04 11.71 0.96
CA SER A 85 -22.05 11.25 -0.02
C SER A 85 -22.27 9.79 -0.46
N ASP A 86 -23.39 9.15 -0.10
CA ASP A 86 -23.69 7.73 -0.36
C ASP A 86 -22.60 6.78 0.14
N ARG A 87 -21.90 7.15 1.22
CA ARG A 87 -20.84 6.34 1.84
C ARG A 87 -21.39 5.60 3.05
N GLU A 88 -21.02 4.32 3.15
CA GLU A 88 -21.36 3.53 4.33
C GLU A 88 -20.64 4.03 5.59
N ILE A 89 -21.41 4.18 6.67
CA ILE A 89 -20.87 4.52 7.99
C ILE A 89 -20.47 3.21 8.68
N LEU A 90 -19.26 3.19 9.21
CA LEU A 90 -18.81 2.06 10.01
C LEU A 90 -19.46 2.12 11.39
N THR A 91 -20.37 1.19 11.65
CA THR A 91 -21.16 1.15 12.91
C THR A 91 -20.56 0.27 13.99
N HIS A 92 -19.39 -0.34 13.72
CA HIS A 92 -18.71 -1.27 14.65
C HIS A 92 -17.20 -1.02 14.67
N ALA A 93 -16.56 -1.44 15.73
CA ALA A 93 -15.10 -1.27 15.94
C ALA A 93 -14.23 -2.14 15.01
N GLY A 94 -14.84 -2.98 14.18
CA GLY A 94 -14.14 -3.96 13.34
C GLY A 94 -13.96 -5.31 14.06
N LYS A 95 -13.57 -6.32 13.29
CA LYS A 95 -13.35 -7.70 13.79
C LYS A 95 -11.88 -8.00 14.04
N VAL A 96 -10.98 -7.12 13.58
CA VAL A 96 -9.53 -7.29 13.70
C VAL A 96 -9.00 -6.21 14.62
N SER A 97 -8.26 -6.61 15.67
CA SER A 97 -7.59 -5.64 16.54
C SER A 97 -6.39 -5.01 15.84
N HIS A 98 -5.99 -3.83 16.29
CA HIS A 98 -4.81 -3.15 15.75
C HIS A 98 -3.55 -4.00 15.91
N GLU A 99 -3.36 -4.60 17.08
CA GLU A 99 -2.21 -5.46 17.38
C GLU A 99 -2.16 -6.70 16.48
N ALA A 100 -3.31 -7.34 16.25
CA ALA A 100 -3.39 -8.50 15.36
C ALA A 100 -3.08 -8.12 13.90
N ALA A 101 -3.54 -6.96 13.44
CA ALA A 101 -3.24 -6.45 12.10
C ALA A 101 -1.75 -6.15 11.93
N LEU A 102 -1.12 -5.50 12.92
CA LEU A 102 0.30 -5.21 12.90
C LEU A 102 1.15 -6.48 12.92
N ALA A 103 0.82 -7.44 13.79
CA ALA A 103 1.53 -8.72 13.87
C ALA A 103 1.49 -9.45 12.52
N ARG A 104 0.32 -9.48 11.86
CA ARG A 104 0.17 -10.06 10.53
C ARG A 104 1.00 -9.31 9.47
N ALA A 105 0.96 -7.98 9.47
CA ALA A 105 1.74 -7.18 8.52
C ALA A 105 3.24 -7.40 8.70
N GLU A 106 3.74 -7.50 9.94
CA GLU A 106 5.13 -7.80 10.23
C GLU A 106 5.54 -9.20 9.78
N GLU A 107 4.70 -10.22 10.01
CA GLU A 107 4.93 -11.59 9.54
C GLU A 107 5.03 -11.64 8.01
N GLU A 108 4.08 -11.01 7.32
CA GLU A 108 4.10 -10.93 5.85
C GLU A 108 5.31 -10.14 5.33
N PHE A 109 5.73 -9.08 6.03
CA PHE A 109 6.92 -8.32 5.68
C PHE A 109 8.20 -9.15 5.79
N GLU A 110 8.35 -9.98 6.83
CA GLU A 110 9.51 -10.86 6.96
C GLU A 110 9.55 -11.94 5.86
N LYS A 111 8.39 -12.47 5.46
CA LYS A 111 8.28 -13.38 4.30
C LYS A 111 8.66 -12.67 3.01
N PHE A 112 8.12 -11.48 2.78
CA PHE A 112 8.41 -10.65 1.60
C PHE A 112 9.90 -10.32 1.51
N ARG A 113 10.52 -9.93 2.62
CA ARG A 113 11.94 -9.62 2.68
C ARG A 113 12.80 -10.83 2.29
N ARG A 114 12.49 -12.02 2.78
CA ARG A 114 13.20 -13.26 2.39
C ARG A 114 13.07 -13.55 0.90
N ILE A 115 11.91 -13.33 0.32
CA ILE A 115 11.68 -13.48 -1.12
C ILE A 115 12.49 -12.46 -1.92
N GLU A 116 12.53 -11.22 -1.49
CA GLU A 116 13.29 -10.15 -2.15
C GLU A 116 14.81 -10.34 -2.01
N ASP A 117 15.29 -10.73 -0.82
CA ASP A 117 16.71 -10.99 -0.56
C ASP A 117 17.23 -12.22 -1.36
N GLY A 118 16.33 -13.12 -1.77
CA GLY A 118 16.65 -14.27 -2.64
C GLY A 118 16.69 -13.92 -4.14
N LYS A 119 16.28 -12.71 -4.53
CA LYS A 119 16.36 -12.26 -5.92
C LYS A 119 17.74 -11.67 -6.21
N PRO A 120 18.33 -11.92 -7.38
CA PRO A 120 19.59 -11.30 -7.75
C PRO A 120 19.42 -9.77 -7.78
N SER A 121 20.41 -9.07 -7.28
CA SER A 121 20.47 -7.60 -7.37
C SER A 121 20.45 -7.16 -8.85
N PRO A 122 20.07 -5.91 -9.17
CA PRO A 122 20.12 -5.41 -10.55
C PRO A 122 21.50 -5.60 -11.21
N VAL A 123 22.57 -5.47 -10.44
CA VAL A 123 23.94 -5.69 -10.94
C VAL A 123 24.20 -7.16 -11.25
N GLU A 124 23.78 -8.08 -10.36
CA GLU A 124 23.87 -9.51 -10.60
C GLU A 124 23.01 -9.96 -11.77
N GLN A 125 21.84 -9.38 -11.95
CA GLN A 125 20.94 -9.67 -13.06
C GLN A 125 21.56 -9.24 -14.40
N HIS A 126 22.12 -8.03 -14.49
CA HIS A 126 22.89 -7.56 -15.66
C HIS A 126 24.10 -8.47 -15.96
N PHE A 127 24.77 -8.94 -14.90
CA PHE A 127 25.90 -9.85 -15.07
C PHE A 127 25.47 -11.22 -15.60
N ILE A 128 24.38 -11.77 -15.11
CA ILE A 128 23.80 -13.04 -15.60
C ILE A 128 23.40 -12.90 -17.07
N GLU A 129 22.70 -11.82 -17.44
CA GLU A 129 22.30 -11.52 -18.82
C GLU A 129 23.52 -11.38 -19.75
N ALA A 130 24.56 -10.71 -19.32
CA ALA A 130 25.80 -10.57 -20.08
C ALA A 130 26.49 -11.92 -20.32
N ILE A 131 26.55 -12.80 -19.31
CA ILE A 131 27.08 -14.15 -19.44
C ILE A 131 26.25 -14.99 -20.45
N GLU A 132 24.92 -14.88 -20.40
CA GLU A 132 24.05 -15.60 -21.34
C GLU A 132 24.25 -15.12 -22.76
N GLN A 133 24.38 -13.82 -23.00
CA GLN A 133 24.70 -13.26 -24.31
C GLN A 133 26.03 -13.76 -24.85
N VAL A 134 27.07 -13.79 -24.03
CA VAL A 134 28.40 -14.35 -24.42
C VAL A 134 28.28 -15.82 -24.80
N LYS A 135 27.57 -16.64 -23.99
CA LYS A 135 27.35 -18.04 -24.30
C LYS A 135 26.60 -18.27 -25.63
N GLN A 136 25.61 -17.42 -25.93
CA GLN A 136 24.89 -17.47 -27.20
C GLN A 136 25.78 -17.13 -28.38
N LEU A 137 26.63 -16.09 -28.26
CA LEU A 137 27.58 -15.70 -29.28
C LEU A 137 28.63 -16.81 -29.53
N GLU A 138 29.12 -17.48 -28.51
CA GLU A 138 30.02 -18.59 -28.65
C GLU A 138 29.39 -19.80 -29.34
N LYS A 139 28.12 -20.12 -29.01
CA LYS A 139 27.38 -21.19 -29.70
C LYS A 139 27.17 -20.85 -31.17
N GLY A 140 26.84 -19.58 -31.50
CA GLY A 140 26.69 -19.13 -32.88
C GLY A 140 27.99 -19.19 -33.69
N LYS A 141 29.14 -18.87 -33.08
CA LYS A 141 30.47 -19.00 -33.71
C LYS A 141 30.86 -20.46 -33.94
N ARG A 142 30.56 -21.37 -33.00
CA ARG A 142 30.81 -22.81 -33.14
C ARG A 142 29.95 -23.46 -34.22
N ALA A 143 28.70 -23.01 -34.39
CA ALA A 143 27.80 -23.49 -35.45
C ALA A 143 28.31 -23.07 -36.85
N LYS A 144 28.77 -21.82 -37.01
CA LYS A 144 29.33 -21.31 -38.25
C LYS A 144 30.67 -21.97 -38.64
N LYS A 145 31.42 -22.49 -37.68
CA LYS A 145 32.72 -23.18 -37.94
C LYS A 145 32.57 -24.66 -38.31
N LYS A 146 31.33 -25.20 -38.20
CA LYS A 146 31.00 -26.61 -38.51
C LYS A 146 30.26 -26.79 -39.85
N SER A 147 29.97 -25.72 -40.57
CA SER A 147 29.44 -25.83 -41.96
C SER A 147 30.65 -25.91 -42.92
N PRO A 148 30.70 -26.95 -43.76
CA PRO A 148 31.78 -27.15 -44.74
C PRO A 148 31.72 -26.05 -45.81
#